data_b5ef6cfd18e79454c9ecc1219d1f464a
#
_entry.id   b5ef6cfd18e79454c9ecc1219d1f464a
#
_cell.length_a   1.000
_cell.length_b   1.000
_cell.length_c   1.000
_cell.angle_alpha   90.00
_cell.angle_beta   90.00
_cell.angle_gamma   90.00
#
_symmetry.space_group_name_H-M   'P 1'
#
loop_
_entity.id
_entity.type
_entity.pdbx_description
1 polymer ?
#
loop_
_entity_poly.entity_id
_entity_poly.type
_entity_poly.pdbx_seq_one_letter_code
_entity_poly.pdbx_strand_id
1 'polypeptide(L)'
;MNDATSPLLFFDSGVGGLSVLAPTRTLLPTAPIVYVADSAAFPYGTRTEAEIAARVPALLGRLTERFRPRLAVIACNTASTIALDHVRAALDIPVVGTVPAIKPAAELSRTRVIGVLGTAATVRQPYVDDLAARFAADCTVIRRGSSALVAIAEAKLAGKAIEPEAVAAAIRPMIDQPRGNEIDTMVLACTHFPLLSDELSAAMPGVTFVDGGPGIARRIAFLTKDQDWPETTPEGIAVFTGSPPSPALAESLSRFGLTKIVSIRN
;
A
#
# COMPACT_ATOMS: atom_id res chain seq x y z
N MET A 1 9.43 -8.99 -26.14
CA MET A 1 8.89 -10.12 -25.37
C MET A 1 9.53 -10.06 -24.00
N ASN A 2 8.73 -10.01 -22.93
CA ASN A 2 9.27 -10.09 -21.58
C ASN A 2 9.77 -11.52 -21.34
N ASP A 3 11.00 -11.66 -20.85
CA ASP A 3 11.56 -12.93 -20.41
C ASP A 3 10.78 -13.42 -19.17
N ALA A 4 10.62 -14.73 -18.98
CA ALA A 4 9.98 -15.33 -17.80
C ALA A 4 10.58 -14.79 -16.49
N THR A 5 11.84 -14.37 -16.49
CA THR A 5 12.56 -13.81 -15.34
C THR A 5 12.33 -12.31 -15.12
N SER A 6 11.63 -11.59 -16.02
CA SER A 6 11.31 -10.16 -15.83
C SER A 6 10.42 -9.97 -14.61
N PRO A 7 10.80 -9.12 -13.62
CA PRO A 7 10.10 -9.06 -12.35
C PRO A 7 8.81 -8.22 -12.40
N LEU A 8 7.96 -8.43 -11.39
CA LEU A 8 7.01 -7.42 -10.94
C LEU A 8 7.75 -6.45 -10.02
N LEU A 9 7.67 -5.15 -10.30
CA LEU A 9 8.28 -4.11 -9.47
C LEU A 9 7.21 -3.49 -8.57
N PHE A 10 7.33 -3.69 -7.27
CA PHE A 10 6.50 -3.04 -6.26
C PHE A 10 7.23 -1.80 -5.74
N PHE A 11 6.55 -0.67 -5.71
CA PHE A 11 7.09 0.59 -5.23
C PHE A 11 6.22 1.15 -4.10
N ASP A 12 6.85 1.45 -2.97
CA ASP A 12 6.22 2.13 -1.83
C ASP A 12 7.18 3.16 -1.24
N SER A 13 6.66 4.09 -0.46
CA SER A 13 7.46 5.04 0.32
C SER A 13 8.23 4.36 1.46
N GLY A 14 7.70 3.25 1.98
CA GLY A 14 8.24 2.45 3.07
C GLY A 14 8.02 0.96 2.85
N VAL A 15 7.60 0.25 3.89
CA VAL A 15 7.36 -1.20 3.83
C VAL A 15 5.88 -1.58 3.91
N GLY A 16 4.96 -0.61 3.89
CA GLY A 16 3.52 -0.85 3.92
C GLY A 16 3.01 -1.67 2.74
N GLY A 17 3.60 -1.49 1.54
CA GLY A 17 3.26 -2.19 0.32
C GLY A 17 3.43 -3.73 0.38
N LEU A 18 4.01 -4.26 1.45
CA LEU A 18 4.01 -5.71 1.75
C LEU A 18 2.58 -6.24 1.88
N SER A 19 1.62 -5.43 2.30
CA SER A 19 0.19 -5.75 2.32
C SER A 19 -0.41 -5.98 0.93
N VAL A 20 0.18 -5.40 -0.12
CA VAL A 20 -0.18 -5.62 -1.52
C VAL A 20 0.62 -6.79 -2.11
N LEU A 21 1.88 -6.94 -1.70
CA LEU A 21 2.73 -8.05 -2.15
C LEU A 21 2.20 -9.41 -1.69
N ALA A 22 1.77 -9.54 -0.43
CA ALA A 22 1.32 -10.82 0.13
C ALA A 22 0.20 -11.48 -0.70
N PRO A 23 -0.94 -10.83 -0.99
CA PRO A 23 -1.98 -11.42 -1.84
C PRO A 23 -1.51 -11.63 -3.29
N THR A 24 -0.56 -10.84 -3.79
CA THR A 24 0.02 -11.05 -5.12
C THR A 24 0.86 -12.34 -5.14
N ARG A 25 1.67 -12.60 -4.12
CA ARG A 25 2.42 -13.85 -3.96
C ARG A 25 1.51 -15.08 -3.90
N THR A 26 0.34 -14.95 -3.28
CA THR A 26 -0.66 -16.03 -3.24
C THR A 26 -1.18 -16.38 -4.63
N LEU A 27 -1.43 -15.39 -5.49
CA LEU A 27 -1.95 -15.60 -6.85
C LEU A 27 -0.85 -15.95 -7.87
N LEU A 28 0.36 -15.45 -7.67
CA LEU A 28 1.51 -15.57 -8.57
C LEU A 28 2.75 -15.99 -7.76
N PRO A 29 2.79 -17.24 -7.26
CA PRO A 29 3.81 -17.66 -6.29
C PRO A 29 5.22 -17.67 -6.86
N THR A 30 5.40 -17.93 -8.15
CA THR A 30 6.72 -18.00 -8.81
C THR A 30 7.12 -16.70 -9.53
N ALA A 31 6.29 -15.64 -9.46
CA ALA A 31 6.64 -14.36 -10.06
C ALA A 31 7.90 -13.78 -9.42
N PRO A 32 8.92 -13.38 -10.22
CA PRO A 32 10.06 -12.64 -9.70
C PRO A 32 9.63 -11.29 -9.15
N ILE A 33 10.12 -10.92 -7.98
CA ILE A 33 9.73 -9.68 -7.29
C ILE A 33 10.93 -8.79 -7.04
N VAL A 34 10.77 -7.51 -7.39
CA VAL A 34 11.59 -6.41 -6.89
C VAL A 34 10.67 -5.49 -6.09
N TYR A 35 10.90 -5.41 -4.79
CA TYR A 35 10.19 -4.50 -3.89
C TYR A 35 11.08 -3.30 -3.59
N VAL A 36 10.58 -2.10 -3.82
CA VAL A 36 11.32 -0.84 -3.61
C VAL A 36 10.66 -0.05 -2.50
N ALA A 37 11.41 0.19 -1.43
CA ALA A 37 11.07 1.11 -0.36
C ALA A 37 11.82 2.44 -0.59
N ASP A 38 11.10 3.52 -0.89
CA ASP A 38 11.71 4.85 -1.02
C ASP A 38 11.97 5.48 0.36
N SER A 39 12.76 4.77 1.17
CA SER A 39 13.06 5.09 2.55
C SER A 39 13.77 6.44 2.74
N ALA A 40 14.46 6.95 1.72
CA ALA A 40 15.09 8.28 1.75
C ALA A 40 14.08 9.43 1.81
N ALA A 41 12.85 9.22 1.31
CA ALA A 41 11.78 10.23 1.30
C ALA A 41 10.59 9.85 2.20
N PHE A 42 10.69 8.75 2.94
CA PHE A 42 9.67 8.30 3.89
C PHE A 42 9.48 9.32 5.05
N PRO A 43 8.26 9.53 5.53
CA PRO A 43 6.98 9.05 4.99
C PRO A 43 6.37 10.05 3.97
N TYR A 44 5.78 9.57 2.90
CA TYR A 44 5.15 10.41 1.87
C TYR A 44 3.94 11.19 2.38
N GLY A 45 3.26 10.72 3.42
CA GLY A 45 2.11 11.40 4.00
C GLY A 45 2.39 12.79 4.59
N THR A 46 3.67 13.15 4.78
CA THR A 46 4.14 14.46 5.27
C THR A 46 4.84 15.30 4.21
N ARG A 47 5.00 14.75 2.98
CA ARG A 47 5.61 15.48 1.86
C ARG A 47 4.59 16.31 1.11
N THR A 48 5.07 17.30 0.36
CA THR A 48 4.24 18.06 -0.56
C THR A 48 3.88 17.23 -1.79
N GLU A 49 2.74 17.54 -2.41
CA GLU A 49 2.31 16.85 -3.64
C GLU A 49 3.31 17.07 -4.78
N ALA A 50 3.89 18.27 -4.88
CA ALA A 50 4.90 18.60 -5.88
C ALA A 50 6.17 17.76 -5.74
N GLU A 51 6.64 17.53 -4.50
CA GLU A 51 7.79 16.64 -4.25
C GLU A 51 7.50 15.20 -4.69
N ILE A 52 6.31 14.68 -4.37
CA ILE A 52 5.92 13.31 -4.73
C ILE A 52 5.73 13.18 -6.24
N ALA A 53 5.03 14.14 -6.88
CA ALA A 53 4.76 14.16 -8.31
C ALA A 53 6.06 14.22 -9.15
N ALA A 54 7.09 14.91 -8.66
CA ALA A 54 8.39 14.95 -9.32
C ALA A 54 9.23 13.70 -9.04
N ARG A 55 9.25 13.24 -7.78
CA ARG A 55 10.15 12.17 -7.33
C ARG A 55 9.76 10.79 -7.85
N VAL A 56 8.47 10.44 -7.76
CA VAL A 56 8.01 9.07 -8.04
C VAL A 56 8.25 8.67 -9.50
N PRO A 57 7.87 9.47 -10.52
CA PRO A 57 8.17 9.13 -11.92
C PRO A 57 9.67 9.04 -12.20
N ALA A 58 10.46 9.97 -11.68
CA ALA A 58 11.92 9.99 -11.90
C ALA A 58 12.60 8.76 -11.30
N LEU A 59 12.19 8.35 -10.10
CA LEU A 59 12.75 7.16 -9.44
C LEU A 59 12.29 5.87 -10.14
N LEU A 60 11.01 5.75 -10.49
CA LEU A 60 10.48 4.60 -11.20
C LEU A 60 11.09 4.46 -12.61
N GLY A 61 11.37 5.54 -13.32
CA GLY A 61 12.10 5.50 -14.60
C GLY A 61 13.46 4.80 -14.45
N ARG A 62 14.30 5.25 -13.50
CA ARG A 62 15.62 4.63 -13.22
C ARG A 62 15.52 3.17 -12.77
N LEU A 63 14.52 2.85 -11.98
CA LEU A 63 14.28 1.48 -11.52
C LEU A 63 13.84 0.56 -12.67
N THR A 64 13.01 1.08 -13.57
CA THR A 64 12.58 0.36 -14.78
C THR A 64 13.73 0.06 -15.70
N GLU A 65 14.63 1.01 -15.93
CA GLU A 65 15.86 0.79 -16.71
C GLU A 65 16.76 -0.27 -16.08
N ARG A 66 16.90 -0.23 -14.75
CA ARG A 66 17.79 -1.13 -14.00
C ARG A 66 17.27 -2.56 -13.91
N PHE A 67 15.99 -2.73 -13.58
CA PHE A 67 15.41 -4.03 -13.26
C PHE A 67 14.57 -4.63 -14.39
N ARG A 68 14.26 -3.84 -15.43
CA ARG A 68 13.45 -4.25 -16.59
C ARG A 68 12.18 -5.01 -16.21
N PRO A 69 11.35 -4.43 -15.33
CA PRO A 69 10.15 -5.10 -14.90
C PRO A 69 9.13 -5.21 -16.02
N ARG A 70 8.32 -6.26 -16.01
CA ARG A 70 7.21 -6.40 -16.95
C ARG A 70 5.99 -5.56 -16.56
N LEU A 71 5.90 -5.16 -15.30
CA LEU A 71 4.82 -4.37 -14.73
C LEU A 71 5.33 -3.67 -13.47
N ALA A 72 4.92 -2.41 -13.27
CA ALA A 72 5.14 -1.66 -12.05
C ALA A 72 3.85 -1.56 -11.22
N VAL A 73 3.96 -1.73 -9.90
CA VAL A 73 2.89 -1.56 -8.93
C VAL A 73 3.25 -0.41 -8.00
N ILE A 74 2.50 0.67 -8.01
CA ILE A 74 2.62 1.72 -7.00
C ILE A 74 1.83 1.26 -5.76
N ALA A 75 2.49 0.51 -4.89
CA ALA A 75 1.93 -0.06 -3.67
C ALA A 75 1.95 0.97 -2.51
N CYS A 76 1.58 2.21 -2.81
CA CYS A 76 1.48 3.32 -1.87
C CYS A 76 0.26 4.16 -2.25
N ASN A 77 -0.73 4.28 -1.35
CA ASN A 77 -1.93 5.07 -1.64
C ASN A 77 -1.60 6.54 -1.88
N THR A 78 -0.72 7.14 -1.07
CA THR A 78 -0.32 8.54 -1.23
C THR A 78 0.36 8.75 -2.59
N ALA A 79 1.30 7.89 -2.97
CA ALA A 79 1.95 7.99 -4.28
C ALA A 79 0.97 7.75 -5.44
N SER A 80 0.05 6.79 -5.30
CA SER A 80 -0.94 6.50 -6.33
C SER A 80 -1.91 7.65 -6.56
N THR A 81 -2.41 8.28 -5.50
CA THR A 81 -3.37 9.41 -5.66
C THR A 81 -2.72 10.67 -6.22
N ILE A 82 -1.41 10.82 -6.08
CA ILE A 82 -0.69 12.05 -6.51
C ILE A 82 0.06 11.84 -7.83
N ALA A 83 0.74 10.70 -8.01
CA ALA A 83 1.73 10.54 -9.08
C ALA A 83 1.37 9.49 -10.14
N LEU A 84 0.28 8.73 -10.02
CA LEU A 84 -0.02 7.61 -10.92
C LEU A 84 -0.08 8.03 -12.40
N ASP A 85 -0.75 9.13 -12.71
CA ASP A 85 -0.90 9.60 -14.09
C ASP A 85 0.43 10.11 -14.65
N HIS A 86 1.26 10.77 -13.83
CA HIS A 86 2.62 11.16 -14.21
C HIS A 86 3.51 9.94 -14.49
N VAL A 87 3.40 8.88 -13.68
CA VAL A 87 4.14 7.63 -13.89
C VAL A 87 3.68 6.93 -15.16
N ARG A 88 2.37 6.84 -15.40
CA ARG A 88 1.82 6.25 -16.63
C ARG A 88 2.25 6.98 -17.90
N ALA A 89 2.39 8.31 -17.80
CA ALA A 89 2.88 9.12 -18.91
C ALA A 89 4.39 8.96 -19.16
N ALA A 90 5.16 8.54 -18.15
CA ALA A 90 6.61 8.44 -18.19
C ALA A 90 7.14 7.02 -18.50
N LEU A 91 6.34 5.98 -18.32
CA LEU A 91 6.77 4.58 -18.47
C LEU A 91 6.02 3.86 -19.58
N ASP A 92 6.76 3.12 -20.40
CA ASP A 92 6.22 2.28 -21.50
C ASP A 92 5.76 0.88 -21.03
N ILE A 93 5.63 0.66 -19.73
CA ILE A 93 5.16 -0.62 -19.15
C ILE A 93 3.83 -0.43 -18.41
N PRO A 94 3.03 -1.48 -18.25
CA PRO A 94 1.81 -1.40 -17.45
C PRO A 94 2.08 -0.93 -16.02
N VAL A 95 1.27 0.03 -15.52
CA VAL A 95 1.36 0.56 -14.17
C VAL A 95 0.05 0.36 -13.43
N VAL A 96 0.10 -0.38 -12.33
CA VAL A 96 -1.01 -0.60 -11.41
C VAL A 96 -0.83 0.28 -10.18
N GLY A 97 -1.81 1.12 -9.88
CA GLY A 97 -1.84 1.92 -8.66
C GLY A 97 -2.75 1.30 -7.60
N THR A 98 -2.63 1.77 -6.36
CA THR A 98 -3.55 1.46 -5.28
C THR A 98 -4.75 2.39 -5.30
N VAL A 99 -5.91 1.85 -4.96
CA VAL A 99 -7.18 2.59 -4.90
C VAL A 99 -7.85 2.30 -3.55
N PRO A 100 -8.28 3.33 -2.80
CA PRO A 100 -9.10 3.10 -1.60
C PRO A 100 -10.32 2.25 -1.91
N ALA A 101 -10.56 1.21 -1.13
CA ALA A 101 -11.59 0.20 -1.36
C ALA A 101 -13.00 0.68 -0.94
N ILE A 102 -13.39 1.91 -1.36
CA ILE A 102 -14.65 2.56 -0.98
C ILE A 102 -15.85 1.79 -1.52
N LYS A 103 -15.80 1.32 -2.78
CA LYS A 103 -16.88 0.54 -3.37
C LYS A 103 -17.22 -0.72 -2.56
N PRO A 104 -16.28 -1.65 -2.29
CA PRO A 104 -16.59 -2.82 -1.48
C PRO A 104 -16.99 -2.48 -0.05
N ALA A 105 -16.48 -1.38 0.54
CA ALA A 105 -16.90 -0.94 1.86
C ALA A 105 -18.37 -0.50 1.87
N ALA A 106 -18.81 0.27 0.87
CA ALA A 106 -20.20 0.68 0.72
C ALA A 106 -21.14 -0.52 0.48
N GLU A 107 -20.70 -1.53 -0.28
CA GLU A 107 -21.47 -2.77 -0.52
C GLU A 107 -21.63 -3.61 0.75
N LEU A 108 -20.66 -3.62 1.66
CA LEU A 108 -20.66 -4.41 2.89
C LEU A 108 -21.36 -3.71 4.06
N SER A 109 -21.34 -2.37 4.10
CA SER A 109 -21.89 -1.60 5.21
C SER A 109 -23.41 -1.74 5.33
N ARG A 110 -23.88 -2.08 6.55
CA ARG A 110 -25.28 -2.17 6.93
C ARG A 110 -25.81 -0.88 7.55
N THR A 111 -24.96 -0.21 8.34
CA THR A 111 -25.31 1.08 8.98
C THR A 111 -25.29 2.24 7.99
N ARG A 112 -24.72 2.05 6.82
CA ARG A 112 -24.44 3.10 5.82
C ARG A 112 -23.54 4.21 6.40
N VAL A 113 -22.69 3.84 7.38
CA VAL A 113 -21.61 4.67 7.92
C VAL A 113 -20.29 3.93 7.72
N ILE A 114 -19.48 4.43 6.81
CA ILE A 114 -18.18 3.86 6.51
C ILE A 114 -17.04 4.78 6.93
N GLY A 115 -15.97 4.20 7.44
CA GLY A 115 -14.74 4.91 7.72
C GLY A 115 -13.75 4.81 6.55
N VAL A 116 -12.99 5.88 6.30
CA VAL A 116 -11.82 5.87 5.40
C VAL A 116 -10.60 6.32 6.20
N LEU A 117 -9.76 5.37 6.55
CA LEU A 117 -8.56 5.57 7.34
C LEU A 117 -7.32 5.53 6.43
N GLY A 118 -6.58 6.63 6.34
CA GLY A 118 -5.45 6.77 5.43
C GLY A 118 -4.34 7.67 6.00
N THR A 119 -3.46 8.16 5.13
CA THR A 119 -2.61 9.29 5.48
C THR A 119 -3.40 10.60 5.32
N ALA A 120 -2.95 11.67 5.97
CA ALA A 120 -3.58 12.99 5.82
C ALA A 120 -3.56 13.46 4.35
N ALA A 121 -2.50 13.15 3.61
CA ALA A 121 -2.38 13.44 2.19
C ALA A 121 -3.42 12.66 1.36
N THR A 122 -3.59 11.35 1.62
CA THR A 122 -4.54 10.49 0.86
C THR A 122 -5.99 10.89 1.10
N VAL A 123 -6.42 11.08 2.35
CA VAL A 123 -7.85 11.29 2.66
C VAL A 123 -8.39 12.64 2.21
N ARG A 124 -7.51 13.59 1.89
CA ARG A 124 -7.87 14.94 1.38
C ARG A 124 -7.87 15.04 -0.14
N GLN A 125 -7.47 14.00 -0.85
CA GLN A 125 -7.42 14.03 -2.31
C GLN A 125 -8.84 14.09 -2.92
N PRO A 126 -9.08 14.95 -3.93
CA PRO A 126 -10.35 14.99 -4.68
C PRO A 126 -10.77 13.62 -5.22
N TYR A 127 -9.81 12.80 -5.58
CA TYR A 127 -10.04 11.41 -6.01
C TYR A 127 -10.81 10.57 -4.98
N VAL A 128 -10.59 10.80 -3.67
CA VAL A 128 -11.35 10.12 -2.61
C VAL A 128 -12.78 10.65 -2.54
N ASP A 129 -12.99 11.95 -2.81
CA ASP A 129 -14.33 12.54 -2.94
C ASP A 129 -15.10 11.94 -4.10
N ASP A 130 -14.45 11.81 -5.27
CA ASP A 130 -15.04 11.21 -6.47
C ASP A 130 -15.44 9.76 -6.25
N LEU A 131 -14.57 8.96 -5.58
CA LEU A 131 -14.90 7.58 -5.23
C LEU A 131 -16.09 7.50 -4.27
N ALA A 132 -16.14 8.38 -3.26
CA ALA A 132 -17.24 8.42 -2.30
C ALA A 132 -18.55 8.82 -3.00
N ALA A 133 -18.55 9.87 -3.81
CA ALA A 133 -19.71 10.31 -4.57
C ALA A 133 -20.23 9.24 -5.54
N ARG A 134 -19.32 8.51 -6.18
CA ARG A 134 -19.66 7.49 -7.18
C ARG A 134 -20.15 6.18 -6.58
N PHE A 135 -19.60 5.74 -5.45
CA PHE A 135 -19.81 4.38 -4.93
C PHE A 135 -20.42 4.31 -3.54
N ALA A 136 -20.49 5.42 -2.82
CA ALA A 136 -20.97 5.52 -1.44
C ALA A 136 -21.87 6.75 -1.24
N ALA A 137 -22.61 7.16 -2.28
CA ALA A 137 -23.48 8.35 -2.25
C ALA A 137 -24.59 8.27 -1.19
N ASP A 138 -25.01 7.06 -0.83
CA ASP A 138 -26.00 6.75 0.21
C ASP A 138 -25.37 6.43 1.58
N CYS A 139 -24.03 6.59 1.71
CA CYS A 139 -23.30 6.39 2.96
C CYS A 139 -22.85 7.70 3.58
N THR A 140 -22.78 7.73 4.90
CA THR A 140 -21.94 8.71 5.61
C THR A 140 -20.50 8.23 5.56
N VAL A 141 -19.61 9.03 4.95
CA VAL A 141 -18.19 8.70 4.80
C VAL A 141 -17.36 9.52 5.78
N ILE A 142 -16.89 8.89 6.85
CA ILE A 142 -16.04 9.52 7.87
C ILE A 142 -14.57 9.28 7.51
N ARG A 143 -13.78 10.35 7.41
CA ARG A 143 -12.38 10.28 6.95
C ARG A 143 -11.42 10.70 8.04
N ARG A 144 -10.31 9.97 8.16
CA ARG A 144 -9.24 10.30 9.11
C ARG A 144 -7.87 9.94 8.56
N GLY A 145 -6.92 10.88 8.67
CA GLY A 145 -5.50 10.63 8.46
C GLY A 145 -4.83 10.28 9.78
N SER A 146 -3.96 9.25 9.79
CA SER A 146 -3.18 8.88 10.97
C SER A 146 -1.73 8.57 10.58
N SER A 147 -0.81 9.47 10.90
CA SER A 147 0.63 9.22 10.80
C SER A 147 1.13 8.29 11.93
N ALA A 148 0.44 8.31 13.08
CA ALA A 148 0.76 7.43 14.20
C ALA A 148 0.63 5.95 13.82
N LEU A 149 -0.44 5.55 13.13
CA LEU A 149 -0.61 4.16 12.66
C LEU A 149 0.47 3.75 11.65
N VAL A 150 0.94 4.67 10.81
CA VAL A 150 2.08 4.38 9.91
C VAL A 150 3.33 4.07 10.72
N ALA A 151 3.65 4.88 11.72
CA ALA A 151 4.81 4.67 12.59
C ALA A 151 4.70 3.37 13.40
N ILE A 152 3.49 3.03 13.89
CA ILE A 152 3.22 1.79 14.61
C ILE A 152 3.45 0.57 13.70
N ALA A 153 2.97 0.59 12.45
CA ALA A 153 3.15 -0.51 11.51
C ALA A 153 4.64 -0.73 11.14
N GLU A 154 5.39 0.36 10.92
CA GLU A 154 6.83 0.28 10.70
C GLU A 154 7.57 -0.29 11.93
N ALA A 155 7.17 0.13 13.14
CA ALA A 155 7.74 -0.38 14.39
C ALA A 155 7.46 -1.88 14.56
N LYS A 156 6.24 -2.36 14.24
CA LYS A 156 5.86 -3.78 14.25
C LYS A 156 6.76 -4.61 13.34
N LEU A 157 6.96 -4.16 12.09
CA LEU A 157 7.83 -4.85 11.15
C LEU A 157 9.30 -4.80 11.55
N ALA A 158 9.72 -3.76 12.28
CA ALA A 158 11.05 -3.66 12.89
C ALA A 158 11.18 -4.49 14.18
N GLY A 159 10.21 -5.35 14.51
CA GLY A 159 10.26 -6.28 15.65
C GLY A 159 9.93 -5.65 17.02
N LYS A 160 9.38 -4.43 17.04
CA LYS A 160 8.95 -3.80 18.30
C LYS A 160 7.58 -4.30 18.73
N ALA A 161 7.39 -4.47 20.03
CA ALA A 161 6.07 -4.72 20.60
C ALA A 161 5.15 -3.52 20.33
N ILE A 162 3.88 -3.82 20.07
CA ILE A 162 2.86 -2.81 19.84
C ILE A 162 1.96 -2.72 21.07
N GLU A 163 1.85 -1.52 21.60
CA GLU A 163 0.94 -1.23 22.71
C GLU A 163 -0.48 -1.06 22.16
N PRO A 164 -1.46 -1.87 22.60
CA PRO A 164 -2.84 -1.79 22.11
C PRO A 164 -3.45 -0.40 22.29
N GLU A 165 -3.11 0.28 23.40
CA GLU A 165 -3.56 1.63 23.72
C GLU A 165 -3.10 2.67 22.69
N ALA A 166 -1.92 2.49 22.08
CA ALA A 166 -1.41 3.38 21.06
C ALA A 166 -2.24 3.29 19.76
N VAL A 167 -2.68 2.08 19.40
CA VAL A 167 -3.56 1.86 18.24
C VAL A 167 -4.95 2.43 18.54
N ALA A 168 -5.52 2.17 19.69
CA ALA A 168 -6.81 2.71 20.12
C ALA A 168 -6.79 4.26 20.14
N ALA A 169 -5.74 4.88 20.68
CA ALA A 169 -5.58 6.32 20.70
C ALA A 169 -5.48 6.92 19.28
N ALA A 170 -4.82 6.23 18.35
CA ALA A 170 -4.67 6.69 16.96
C ALA A 170 -6.00 6.65 16.18
N ILE A 171 -6.96 5.79 16.58
CA ILE A 171 -8.27 5.65 15.94
C ILE A 171 -9.33 6.55 16.63
N ARG A 172 -9.19 6.80 17.94
CA ARG A 172 -10.14 7.55 18.75
C ARG A 172 -10.70 8.81 18.07
N PRO A 173 -9.86 9.68 17.44
CA PRO A 173 -10.35 10.89 16.78
C PRO A 173 -11.27 10.63 15.57
N MET A 174 -11.38 9.40 15.08
CA MET A 174 -12.34 9.02 14.06
C MET A 174 -13.68 8.59 14.68
N ILE A 175 -13.61 7.83 15.76
CA ILE A 175 -14.78 7.37 16.51
C ILE A 175 -15.52 8.55 17.17
N ASP A 176 -14.78 9.56 17.62
CA ASP A 176 -15.32 10.76 18.27
C ASP A 176 -16.00 11.75 17.30
N GLN A 177 -15.93 11.52 15.96
CA GLN A 177 -16.69 12.31 15.00
C GLN A 177 -18.19 11.98 15.05
N PRO A 178 -19.08 12.90 14.61
CA PRO A 178 -20.51 12.61 14.49
C PRO A 178 -20.76 11.30 13.73
N ARG A 179 -21.51 10.39 14.33
CA ARG A 179 -21.79 9.04 13.83
C ARG A 179 -20.58 8.10 13.77
N GLY A 180 -19.42 8.48 14.32
CA GLY A 180 -18.21 7.64 14.29
C GLY A 180 -18.36 6.30 14.99
N ASN A 181 -19.23 6.22 16.01
CA ASN A 181 -19.58 4.99 16.71
C ASN A 181 -20.52 4.06 15.92
N GLU A 182 -21.09 4.53 14.81
CA GLU A 182 -21.92 3.75 13.90
C GLU A 182 -21.11 3.09 12.76
N ILE A 183 -19.81 3.37 12.64
CA ILE A 183 -18.96 2.77 11.62
C ILE A 183 -18.98 1.25 11.80
N ASP A 184 -19.46 0.54 10.78
CA ASP A 184 -19.43 -0.92 10.69
C ASP A 184 -18.43 -1.46 9.66
N THR A 185 -17.97 -0.60 8.77
CA THR A 185 -16.99 -0.95 7.74
C THR A 185 -15.93 0.14 7.60
N MET A 186 -14.66 -0.26 7.60
CA MET A 186 -13.50 0.62 7.55
C MET A 186 -12.64 0.33 6.33
N VAL A 187 -12.44 1.33 5.48
CA VAL A 187 -11.47 1.29 4.38
C VAL A 187 -10.07 1.59 4.91
N LEU A 188 -9.15 0.66 4.74
CA LEU A 188 -7.72 0.85 5.01
C LEU A 188 -7.05 1.47 3.78
N ALA A 189 -7.12 2.80 3.67
CA ALA A 189 -6.59 3.59 2.56
C ALA A 189 -5.11 3.98 2.75
N CYS A 190 -4.35 3.15 3.45
CA CYS A 190 -2.90 3.21 3.58
C CYS A 190 -2.37 1.79 3.64
N THR A 191 -1.35 1.48 2.87
CA THR A 191 -0.76 0.14 2.75
C THR A 191 -0.14 -0.39 4.06
N HIS A 192 0.19 0.48 4.99
CA HIS A 192 0.66 0.10 6.33
C HIS A 192 -0.44 -0.49 7.21
N PHE A 193 -1.68 -0.05 7.03
CA PHE A 193 -2.75 -0.37 8.00
C PHE A 193 -3.21 -1.84 7.96
N PRO A 194 -3.27 -2.54 6.82
CA PRO A 194 -3.54 -3.98 6.83
C PRO A 194 -2.51 -4.82 7.61
N LEU A 195 -1.29 -4.29 7.80
CA LEU A 195 -0.26 -4.93 8.63
C LEU A 195 -0.58 -4.88 10.14
N LEU A 196 -1.56 -4.06 10.52
CA LEU A 196 -2.10 -3.90 11.87
C LEU A 196 -3.51 -4.49 12.02
N SER A 197 -3.90 -5.44 11.16
CA SER A 197 -5.27 -5.99 11.12
C SER A 197 -5.75 -6.53 12.46
N ASP A 198 -4.89 -7.23 13.19
CA ASP A 198 -5.22 -7.83 14.49
C ASP A 198 -5.43 -6.74 15.55
N GLU A 199 -4.53 -5.76 15.61
CA GLU A 199 -4.59 -4.64 16.54
C GLU A 199 -5.78 -3.71 16.25
N LEU A 200 -6.06 -3.47 14.97
CA LEU A 200 -7.23 -2.68 14.54
C LEU A 200 -8.53 -3.41 14.88
N SER A 201 -8.59 -4.72 14.66
CA SER A 201 -9.77 -5.53 15.01
C SER A 201 -10.02 -5.58 16.52
N ALA A 202 -8.94 -5.62 17.30
CA ALA A 202 -9.03 -5.55 18.77
C ALA A 202 -9.50 -4.16 19.25
N ALA A 203 -9.05 -3.08 18.58
CA ALA A 203 -9.41 -1.70 18.92
C ALA A 203 -10.84 -1.30 18.47
N MET A 204 -11.39 -1.96 17.44
CA MET A 204 -12.74 -1.73 16.90
C MET A 204 -13.50 -3.06 16.70
N PRO A 205 -13.93 -3.72 17.77
CA PRO A 205 -14.67 -4.97 17.67
C PRO A 205 -15.96 -4.80 16.85
N GLY A 206 -16.23 -5.75 15.95
CA GLY A 206 -17.43 -5.75 15.10
C GLY A 206 -17.33 -4.89 13.83
N VAL A 207 -16.24 -4.15 13.62
CA VAL A 207 -15.99 -3.42 12.37
C VAL A 207 -15.32 -4.34 11.35
N THR A 208 -15.84 -4.32 10.12
CA THR A 208 -15.22 -5.02 8.98
C THR A 208 -14.17 -4.12 8.34
N PHE A 209 -12.94 -4.60 8.22
CA PHE A 209 -11.86 -3.89 7.54
C PHE A 209 -11.73 -4.35 6.10
N VAL A 210 -11.60 -3.40 5.17
CA VAL A 210 -11.38 -3.67 3.75
C VAL A 210 -10.20 -2.86 3.23
N ASP A 211 -9.37 -3.48 2.39
CA ASP A 211 -8.21 -2.86 1.75
C ASP A 211 -8.15 -3.18 0.26
N GLY A 212 -7.25 -2.50 -0.46
CA GLY A 212 -7.08 -2.65 -1.90
C GLY A 212 -6.24 -3.86 -2.34
N GLY A 213 -5.49 -4.48 -1.42
CA GLY A 213 -4.49 -5.51 -1.76
C GLY A 213 -5.01 -6.67 -2.59
N PRO A 214 -6.09 -7.36 -2.19
CA PRO A 214 -6.66 -8.45 -2.99
C PRO A 214 -7.15 -8.02 -4.37
N GLY A 215 -7.71 -6.82 -4.50
CA GLY A 215 -8.15 -6.25 -5.77
C GLY A 215 -6.99 -5.94 -6.71
N ILE A 216 -5.92 -5.38 -6.16
CA ILE A 216 -4.69 -5.08 -6.88
C ILE A 216 -4.01 -6.37 -7.35
N ALA A 217 -3.92 -7.38 -6.48
CA ALA A 217 -3.36 -8.68 -6.82
C ALA A 217 -4.10 -9.36 -7.99
N ARG A 218 -5.44 -9.33 -7.98
CA ARG A 218 -6.25 -9.81 -9.11
C ARG A 218 -6.00 -9.00 -10.39
N ARG A 219 -5.81 -7.68 -10.29
CA ARG A 219 -5.49 -6.84 -11.46
C ARG A 219 -4.11 -7.17 -12.03
N ILE A 220 -3.10 -7.40 -11.18
CA ILE A 220 -1.77 -7.84 -11.60
C ILE A 220 -1.87 -9.19 -12.32
N ALA A 221 -2.52 -10.19 -11.71
CA ALA A 221 -2.71 -11.51 -12.30
C ALA A 221 -3.44 -11.43 -13.66
N PHE A 222 -4.47 -10.58 -13.78
CA PHE A 222 -5.17 -10.36 -15.05
C PHE A 222 -4.27 -9.76 -16.14
N LEU A 223 -3.44 -8.78 -15.80
CA LEU A 223 -2.54 -8.13 -16.77
C LEU A 223 -1.38 -9.03 -17.21
N THR A 224 -1.09 -10.08 -16.45
CA THR A 224 0.01 -11.01 -16.69
C THR A 224 -0.45 -12.43 -17.01
N LYS A 225 -1.75 -12.65 -17.26
CA LYS A 225 -2.38 -13.97 -17.45
C LYS A 225 -1.81 -14.78 -18.61
N ASP A 226 -1.35 -14.09 -19.65
CA ASP A 226 -0.79 -14.74 -20.86
C ASP A 226 0.75 -14.68 -20.87
N GLN A 227 1.38 -14.54 -19.70
CA GLN A 227 2.83 -14.43 -19.56
C GLN A 227 3.38 -15.62 -18.78
N ASP A 228 4.53 -16.12 -19.20
CA ASP A 228 5.23 -17.20 -18.53
C ASP A 228 5.94 -16.73 -17.26
N TRP A 229 5.97 -17.58 -16.26
CA TRP A 229 6.68 -17.42 -15.01
C TRP A 229 7.72 -18.54 -14.83
N PRO A 230 8.77 -18.34 -14.00
CA PRO A 230 9.69 -19.41 -13.65
C PRO A 230 8.98 -20.61 -13.01
N GLU A 231 9.50 -21.82 -13.20
CA GLU A 231 8.97 -23.03 -12.57
C GLU A 231 9.14 -23.00 -11.04
N THR A 232 10.19 -22.36 -10.56
CA THR A 232 10.51 -22.24 -9.12
C THR A 232 10.48 -20.78 -8.69
N THR A 233 10.09 -20.53 -7.45
CA THR A 233 10.06 -19.19 -6.88
C THR A 233 11.49 -18.63 -6.78
N PRO A 234 11.84 -17.56 -7.51
CA PRO A 234 13.15 -16.95 -7.41
C PRO A 234 13.28 -16.12 -6.12
N GLU A 235 14.52 -15.86 -5.73
CA GLU A 235 14.84 -14.96 -4.63
C GLU A 235 14.30 -13.55 -4.94
N GLY A 236 13.48 -13.01 -4.02
CA GLY A 236 12.96 -11.65 -4.14
C GLY A 236 13.99 -10.61 -3.67
N ILE A 237 13.97 -9.46 -4.31
CA ILE A 237 14.89 -8.36 -4.04
C ILE A 237 14.15 -7.23 -3.32
N ALA A 238 14.65 -6.80 -2.15
CA ALA A 238 14.23 -5.58 -1.48
C ALA A 238 15.26 -4.47 -1.73
N VAL A 239 14.81 -3.36 -2.30
CA VAL A 239 15.63 -2.19 -2.65
C VAL A 239 15.27 -1.04 -1.72
N PHE A 240 16.25 -0.44 -1.07
CA PHE A 240 16.10 0.74 -0.21
C PHE A 240 16.83 1.93 -0.82
N THR A 241 16.17 3.10 -0.90
CA THR A 241 16.79 4.33 -1.42
C THR A 241 17.55 5.12 -0.35
N GLY A 242 17.33 4.80 0.93
CA GLY A 242 18.01 5.35 2.09
C GLY A 242 18.94 4.34 2.75
N SER A 243 18.97 4.37 4.07
CA SER A 243 19.74 3.42 4.87
C SER A 243 19.21 1.99 4.70
N PRO A 244 20.07 0.96 4.76
CA PRO A 244 19.62 -0.43 4.77
C PRO A 244 18.69 -0.70 5.96
N PRO A 245 17.79 -1.70 5.84
CA PRO A 245 16.88 -2.05 6.92
C PRO A 245 17.62 -2.59 8.15
N SER A 246 17.00 -2.47 9.32
CA SER A 246 17.49 -3.14 10.53
C SER A 246 17.45 -4.67 10.35
N PRO A 247 18.24 -5.45 11.13
CA PRO A 247 18.20 -6.90 11.07
C PRO A 247 16.78 -7.47 11.28
N ALA A 248 16.00 -6.93 12.21
CA ALA A 248 14.64 -7.35 12.48
C ALA A 248 13.69 -7.05 11.27
N LEU A 249 13.86 -5.90 10.62
CA LEU A 249 13.09 -5.60 9.41
C LEU A 249 13.52 -6.51 8.26
N ALA A 250 14.81 -6.81 8.11
CA ALA A 250 15.30 -7.76 7.10
C ALA A 250 14.70 -9.17 7.30
N GLU A 251 14.60 -9.63 8.55
CA GLU A 251 13.93 -10.87 8.90
C GLU A 251 12.44 -10.81 8.53
N SER A 252 11.75 -9.73 8.82
CA SER A 252 10.36 -9.53 8.43
C SER A 252 10.18 -9.58 6.91
N LEU A 253 11.06 -8.94 6.14
CA LEU A 253 11.06 -8.96 4.67
C LEU A 253 11.25 -10.38 4.11
N SER A 254 12.09 -11.19 4.76
CA SER A 254 12.34 -12.57 4.32
C SER A 254 11.08 -13.44 4.37
N ARG A 255 10.15 -13.19 5.29
CA ARG A 255 8.84 -13.86 5.37
C ARG A 255 7.94 -13.59 4.16
N PHE A 256 8.22 -12.49 3.44
CA PHE A 256 7.57 -12.15 2.16
C PHE A 256 8.39 -12.63 0.94
N GLY A 257 9.43 -13.44 1.16
CA GLY A 257 10.32 -13.94 0.11
C GLY A 257 11.29 -12.88 -0.44
N LEU A 258 11.53 -11.80 0.30
CA LEU A 258 12.46 -10.73 -0.04
C LEU A 258 13.78 -10.92 0.74
N THR A 259 14.64 -11.81 0.26
CA THR A 259 15.85 -12.25 0.96
C THR A 259 17.10 -11.48 0.51
N LYS A 260 17.10 -10.96 -0.72
CA LYS A 260 18.20 -10.14 -1.22
C LYS A 260 17.94 -8.65 -0.97
N ILE A 261 18.79 -8.03 -0.16
CA ILE A 261 18.68 -6.60 0.18
C ILE A 261 19.70 -5.79 -0.61
N VAL A 262 19.23 -4.72 -1.26
CA VAL A 262 20.05 -3.80 -2.05
C VAL A 262 19.77 -2.37 -1.59
N SER A 263 20.81 -1.60 -1.32
CA SER A 263 20.68 -0.15 -1.09
C SER A 263 21.16 0.59 -2.35
N ILE A 264 20.35 1.53 -2.79
CA ILE A 264 20.71 2.45 -3.89
C ILE A 264 20.77 3.85 -3.29
N ARG A 265 21.93 4.50 -3.41
CA ARG A 265 22.06 5.92 -3.05
C ARG A 265 21.62 6.75 -4.27
N ASN A 266 20.78 7.73 -4.01
CA ASN A 266 20.42 8.74 -5.03
C ASN A 266 21.54 9.73 -5.27
#